data_b8c9b14d86ba496586502a64243f9e0f
#
_entry.id   b8c9b14d86ba496586502a64243f9e0f
#
_cell.length_a   1.000
_cell.length_b   1.000
_cell.length_c   1.000
_cell.angle_alpha   90.00
_cell.angle_beta   90.00
_cell.angle_gamma   90.00
#
_symmetry.space_group_name_H-M   'P 1'
#
loop_
_entity.id
_entity.type
_entity.pdbx_description
1 polymer ?
#
loop_
_entity_poly.entity_id
_entity_poly.type
_entity_poly.pdbx_seq_one_letter_code
_entity_poly.pdbx_strand_id
1 'polypeptide(L)'
;MKRITVVKIGGNVIDSPEATARFVAAFAALEGPKILVHGGGKLATRLAAQLGIESRMVEGRRVTDRETLDVVTMVYAGLVNKQLVAAL
;
A
#
# COMPACT_ATOMS: atom_id res chain seq x y z
N MET A 1 -1.42 -20.55 22.87
CA MET A 1 -0.97 -19.99 21.58
C MET A 1 -1.64 -18.65 21.34
N LYS A 2 -0.87 -17.61 21.10
CA LYS A 2 -1.44 -16.29 20.80
C LYS A 2 -1.91 -16.25 19.35
N ARG A 3 -3.11 -15.74 19.14
CA ARG A 3 -3.61 -15.49 17.79
C ARG A 3 -3.08 -14.18 17.28
N ILE A 4 -2.66 -14.19 16.00
CA ILE A 4 -2.23 -12.99 15.30
C ILE A 4 -3.33 -12.60 14.32
N THR A 5 -3.78 -11.36 14.40
CA THR A 5 -4.74 -10.82 13.43
C THR A 5 -3.99 -10.26 12.25
N VAL A 6 -4.31 -10.73 11.05
CA VAL A 6 -3.76 -10.20 9.81
C VAL A 6 -4.86 -9.42 9.10
N VAL A 7 -4.59 -8.16 8.84
CA VAL A 7 -5.52 -7.26 8.16
C VAL A 7 -4.89 -6.78 6.85
N LYS A 8 -5.62 -6.89 5.76
CA LYS A 8 -5.17 -6.40 4.47
C LYS A 8 -6.05 -5.24 4.02
N ILE A 9 -5.41 -4.18 3.53
CA ILE A 9 -6.10 -3.07 2.87
C ILE A 9 -5.65 -2.95 1.43
N GLY A 10 -6.59 -2.62 0.56
CA GLY A 10 -6.35 -2.45 -0.86
C GLY A 10 -6.22 -1.00 -1.27
N GLY A 11 -6.11 -0.78 -2.58
CA GLY A 11 -5.91 0.54 -3.15
C GLY A 11 -7.03 1.51 -2.86
N ASN A 12 -8.27 1.05 -2.75
CA ASN A 12 -9.40 1.94 -2.46
C ASN A 12 -9.25 2.65 -1.11
N VAL A 13 -8.63 1.99 -0.13
CA VAL A 13 -8.33 2.62 1.16
C VAL A 13 -7.11 3.53 1.03
N ILE A 14 -6.03 3.02 0.43
CA ILE A 14 -4.77 3.76 0.29
C ILE A 14 -4.96 5.04 -0.52
N ASP A 15 -5.78 5.01 -1.57
CA ASP A 15 -6.00 6.16 -2.45
C ASP A 15 -6.89 7.25 -1.81
N SER A 16 -7.55 6.96 -0.69
CA SER A 16 -8.43 7.90 0.01
C SER A 16 -7.82 8.28 1.36
N PRO A 17 -7.41 9.54 1.56
CA PRO A 17 -6.92 10.00 2.86
C PRO A 17 -7.92 9.79 3.99
N GLU A 18 -9.21 10.02 3.70
CA GLU A 18 -10.27 9.84 4.70
C GLU A 18 -10.47 8.38 5.09
N ALA A 19 -10.50 7.48 4.08
CA ALA A 19 -10.62 6.04 4.35
C ALA A 19 -9.38 5.53 5.09
N THR A 20 -8.19 6.00 4.72
CA THR A 20 -6.94 5.64 5.42
C THR A 20 -6.99 6.08 6.88
N ALA A 21 -7.42 7.30 7.16
CA ALA A 21 -7.51 7.80 8.53
C ALA A 21 -8.48 6.97 9.38
N ARG A 22 -9.66 6.64 8.83
CA ARG A 22 -10.62 5.77 9.52
C ARG A 22 -10.06 4.38 9.77
N PHE A 23 -9.39 3.83 8.78
CA PHE A 23 -8.77 2.51 8.90
C PHE A 23 -7.70 2.51 9.98
N VAL A 24 -6.80 3.49 9.98
CA VAL A 24 -5.71 3.59 10.96
C VAL A 24 -6.27 3.63 12.37
N ALA A 25 -7.31 4.41 12.61
CA ALA A 25 -7.96 4.48 13.91
C ALA A 25 -8.54 3.11 14.33
N ALA A 26 -9.23 2.44 13.42
CA ALA A 26 -9.81 1.13 13.69
C ALA A 26 -8.72 0.07 13.93
N PHE A 27 -7.68 0.07 13.11
CA PHE A 27 -6.58 -0.88 13.25
C PHE A 27 -5.83 -0.68 14.58
N ALA A 28 -5.58 0.56 14.96
CA ALA A 28 -4.92 0.87 16.23
C ALA A 28 -5.75 0.39 17.44
N ALA A 29 -7.06 0.38 17.31
CA ALA A 29 -7.95 -0.07 18.38
C ALA A 29 -8.03 -1.59 18.52
N LEU A 30 -7.57 -2.35 17.53
CA LEU A 30 -7.53 -3.82 17.65
C LEU A 30 -6.56 -4.24 18.73
N GLU A 31 -6.98 -5.15 19.59
CA GLU A 31 -6.13 -5.68 20.64
C GLU A 31 -5.31 -6.88 20.17
N GLY A 32 -4.17 -7.11 20.82
CA GLY A 32 -3.32 -8.25 20.56
C GLY A 32 -2.35 -8.05 19.39
N PRO A 33 -1.55 -9.08 19.11
CA PRO A 33 -0.60 -9.05 17.99
C PRO A 33 -1.35 -8.93 16.66
N LYS A 34 -0.86 -8.03 15.80
CA LYS A 34 -1.52 -7.76 14.52
C LYS A 34 -0.51 -7.41 13.47
N ILE A 35 -0.82 -7.76 12.23
CA ILE A 35 0.00 -7.49 11.05
C ILE A 35 -0.87 -6.80 10.04
N LEU A 36 -0.37 -5.69 9.51
CA LEU A 36 -1.02 -4.96 8.42
C LEU A 36 -0.32 -5.28 7.11
N VAL A 37 -1.10 -5.73 6.13
CA VAL A 37 -0.63 -5.95 4.76
C VAL A 37 -1.29 -4.91 3.88
N HIS A 38 -0.50 -4.24 3.06
CA HIS A 38 -1.01 -3.18 2.18
C HIS A 38 -0.32 -3.18 0.82
N GLY A 39 -0.92 -2.50 -0.13
CA GLY A 39 -0.31 -2.18 -1.41
C GLY A 39 0.02 -0.70 -1.50
N GLY A 40 0.06 -0.16 -2.71
CA GLY A 40 0.36 1.25 -2.95
C GLY A 40 -0.72 2.01 -3.71
N GLY A 41 -1.84 1.37 -4.01
CA GLY A 41 -2.91 1.99 -4.76
C GLY A 41 -2.47 2.43 -6.16
N LYS A 42 -2.98 3.56 -6.60
CA LYS A 42 -2.66 4.14 -7.91
C LYS A 42 -1.38 4.99 -7.90
N LEU A 43 -0.80 5.20 -6.73
CA LEU A 43 0.34 6.09 -6.57
C LEU A 43 1.57 5.61 -7.34
N ALA A 44 1.82 4.29 -7.33
CA ALA A 44 2.93 3.73 -8.10
C ALA A 44 2.78 3.97 -9.59
N THR A 45 1.58 3.81 -10.14
CA THR A 45 1.31 4.07 -11.56
C THR A 45 1.52 5.54 -11.89
N ARG A 46 1.05 6.45 -11.02
CA ARG A 46 1.24 7.90 -11.21
C ARG A 46 2.71 8.30 -11.16
N LEU A 47 3.44 7.78 -10.19
CA LEU A 47 4.87 8.09 -10.08
C LEU A 47 5.64 7.55 -11.28
N ALA A 48 5.34 6.32 -11.72
CA ALA A 48 5.97 5.73 -12.89
C ALA A 48 5.72 6.61 -14.13
N ALA A 49 4.49 7.09 -14.32
CA ALA A 49 4.17 7.99 -15.43
C ALA A 49 4.97 9.29 -15.37
N GLN A 50 5.14 9.87 -14.20
CA GLN A 50 5.93 11.08 -13.98
C GLN A 50 7.42 10.85 -14.33
N LEU A 51 7.90 9.63 -14.13
CA LEU A 51 9.27 9.24 -14.44
C LEU A 51 9.46 8.76 -15.90
N GLY A 52 8.39 8.79 -16.71
CA GLY A 52 8.43 8.32 -18.08
C GLY A 52 8.41 6.79 -18.23
N ILE A 53 8.01 6.08 -17.20
CA ILE A 53 7.93 4.62 -17.20
C ILE A 53 6.46 4.22 -17.43
N GLU A 54 6.21 3.44 -18.50
CA GLU A 54 4.88 2.94 -18.77
C GLU A 54 4.56 1.74 -17.89
N SER A 55 3.44 1.86 -17.16
CA SER A 55 2.90 0.73 -16.42
C SER A 55 2.04 -0.13 -17.34
N ARG A 56 2.36 -1.42 -17.41
CA ARG A 56 1.62 -2.38 -18.23
C ARG A 56 0.76 -3.25 -17.31
N MET A 57 -0.51 -3.39 -17.70
CA MET A 57 -1.46 -4.24 -16.97
C MET A 57 -1.92 -5.36 -17.86
N VAL A 58 -1.96 -6.57 -17.34
CA VAL A 58 -2.50 -7.75 -18.03
C VAL A 58 -3.51 -8.40 -17.09
N GLU A 59 -4.75 -8.47 -17.51
CA GLU A 59 -5.85 -9.07 -16.74
C GLU A 59 -5.94 -8.48 -15.31
N GLY A 60 -5.80 -7.15 -15.18
CA GLY A 60 -5.86 -6.47 -13.91
C GLY A 60 -4.61 -6.58 -13.05
N ARG A 61 -3.58 -7.26 -13.54
CA ARG A 61 -2.31 -7.40 -12.85
C ARG A 61 -1.23 -6.56 -13.52
N ARG A 62 -0.40 -5.93 -12.70
CA ARG A 62 0.74 -5.15 -13.18
C ARG A 62 1.83 -6.08 -13.70
N VAL A 63 2.32 -5.79 -14.92
CA VAL A 63 3.55 -6.42 -15.40
C VAL A 63 4.71 -5.67 -14.77
N THR A 64 5.46 -6.35 -13.91
CA THR A 64 6.51 -5.72 -13.13
C THR A 64 7.87 -6.05 -13.75
N ASP A 65 8.34 -5.17 -14.65
CA ASP A 65 9.72 -5.20 -15.11
C ASP A 65 10.64 -4.55 -14.06
N ARG A 66 11.95 -4.45 -14.37
CA ARG A 66 12.93 -3.95 -13.41
C ARG A 66 12.66 -2.50 -13.00
N GLU A 67 12.39 -1.62 -13.97
CA GLU A 67 12.11 -0.22 -13.67
C GLU A 67 10.83 -0.06 -12.88
N THR A 68 9.80 -0.81 -13.24
CA THR A 68 8.52 -0.82 -12.52
C THR A 68 8.71 -1.35 -11.10
N LEU A 69 9.55 -2.39 -10.94
CA LEU A 69 9.83 -2.93 -9.61
C LEU A 69 10.47 -1.89 -8.69
N ASP A 70 11.41 -1.10 -9.22
CA ASP A 70 12.04 -0.03 -8.45
C ASP A 70 11.01 0.99 -7.98
N VAL A 71 10.10 1.41 -8.86
CA VAL A 71 9.02 2.34 -8.53
C VAL A 71 8.08 1.74 -7.50
N VAL A 72 7.66 0.49 -7.69
CA VAL A 72 6.77 -0.22 -6.74
C VAL A 72 7.43 -0.29 -5.37
N THR A 73 8.71 -0.61 -5.31
CA THR A 73 9.45 -0.67 -4.05
C THR A 73 9.49 0.70 -3.37
N MET A 74 9.80 1.76 -4.12
CA MET A 74 9.83 3.11 -3.58
C MET A 74 8.47 3.53 -3.02
N VAL A 75 7.38 3.22 -3.73
CA VAL A 75 6.03 3.62 -3.32
C VAL A 75 5.49 2.73 -2.21
N TYR A 76 5.53 1.42 -2.39
CA TYR A 76 4.91 0.50 -1.44
C TYR A 76 5.68 0.41 -0.14
N ALA A 77 6.96 0.07 -0.22
CA ALA A 77 7.80 -0.10 0.96
C ALA A 77 8.32 1.22 1.51
N GLY A 78 8.51 2.20 0.65
CA GLY A 78 8.98 3.52 1.05
C GLY A 78 7.84 4.42 1.53
N LEU A 79 7.16 5.08 0.58
CA LEU A 79 6.23 6.15 0.92
C LEU A 79 5.00 5.65 1.68
N VAL A 80 4.26 4.69 1.12
CA VAL A 80 2.99 4.24 1.70
C VAL A 80 3.22 3.56 3.05
N ASN A 81 4.17 2.64 3.12
CA ASN A 81 4.49 1.95 4.37
C ASN A 81 4.87 2.93 5.46
N LYS A 82 5.73 3.89 5.15
CA LYS A 82 6.21 4.84 6.15
C LYS A 82 5.13 5.85 6.57
N GLN A 83 4.25 6.23 5.66
CA GLN A 83 3.10 7.05 6.03
C GLN A 83 2.16 6.31 6.99
N LEU A 84 1.91 5.02 6.75
CA LEU A 84 1.11 4.21 7.65
C LEU A 84 1.78 4.04 9.02
N VAL A 85 3.07 3.75 9.03
CA VAL A 85 3.83 3.62 10.28
C VAL A 85 3.79 4.92 11.08
N ALA A 86 3.95 6.06 10.41
CA ALA A 86 3.92 7.36 11.08
C ALA A 86 2.53 7.69 11.63
N ALA A 87 1.47 7.24 10.98
CA ALA A 87 0.09 7.47 11.43
C ALA A 87 -0.32 6.57 12.58
N LEU A 88 0.30 5.41 12.71
CA LEU A 88 0.05 4.47 13.79
C LEU A 88 0.88 4.83 15.02
#